data_9f925f9a9172152c428a9b3407e67ef2
#
_entry.id   9f925f9a9172152c428a9b3407e67ef2
#
_cell.length_a   1.000
_cell.length_b   1.000
_cell.length_c   1.000
_cell.angle_alpha   90.00
_cell.angle_beta   90.00
_cell.angle_gamma   90.00
#
_symmetry.space_group_name_H-M   'P 1'
#
loop_
_entity.id
_entity.type
_entity.pdbx_description
1 polymer ?
#
loop_
_entity_poly.entity_id
_entity_poly.type
_entity_poly.pdbx_seq_one_letter_code
_entity_poly.pdbx_strand_id
1 'polypeptide(L)'
;RIPHEPVHWDQDVTYDPLADAGKPARVAELIHAFRQRGHLAADTDPLAYRLRRHPDLNFSSYGLSLWDLDRVFPTGGLGGKDRATLREILQMLRDAYSRYVGVEYMHIQDPAQRRWWQERMEGVTPSIDTAERRRILTKLMQAEAFEVFLQTKYVGQKRFSLEGGESLIVLLDRLIDDAAHDGIEEAAIGMAHRGRLNVLTNIAGKSYGQVFDEFDGNYLTNGQGSGDVKYHLGTTGTFTGTDDVTTKVSLAANPSHLETVDGVLEGIVRAKLDRSGSGADGSYNVLPILVHGDAAFAGQGVVYEVLNMSQLPGYHTGGTIHVIVNNQIGFTTGNALGRSTTYPSDLAKGLQVPIFHVNGDAPESVARVA
;
A
#
# COMPACT_ATOMS: atom_id res chain seq x y z
N ARG A 1 -32.06 -1.27 25.22
CA ARG A 1 -33.27 -0.97 24.38
C ARG A 1 -32.80 -0.08 23.25
N ILE A 2 -32.84 -0.57 22.02
CA ILE A 2 -32.62 0.22 20.81
C ILE A 2 -33.94 1.03 20.66
N PRO A 3 -33.87 2.36 20.59
CA PRO A 3 -35.10 3.15 20.36
C PRO A 3 -35.60 2.80 18.96
N HIS A 4 -36.83 2.33 18.91
CA HIS A 4 -37.56 2.16 17.66
C HIS A 4 -38.05 3.56 17.23
N GLU A 5 -37.47 4.10 16.16
CA GLU A 5 -38.09 5.19 15.45
C GLU A 5 -39.24 4.62 14.60
N PRO A 6 -40.47 5.19 14.71
CA PRO A 6 -41.56 4.74 13.87
C PRO A 6 -41.22 4.99 12.41
N VAL A 7 -41.44 3.98 11.57
CA VAL A 7 -41.36 4.13 10.11
C VAL A 7 -42.53 5.00 9.69
N HIS A 8 -42.28 6.25 9.36
CA HIS A 8 -43.23 7.09 8.68
C HIS A 8 -43.35 6.64 7.23
N TRP A 9 -44.46 6.03 6.86
CA TRP A 9 -44.80 5.79 5.47
C TRP A 9 -45.25 7.13 4.91
N ASP A 10 -44.32 7.86 4.26
CA ASP A 10 -44.73 9.02 3.47
C ASP A 10 -45.57 8.56 2.28
N GLN A 11 -46.55 9.41 1.95
CA GLN A 11 -47.61 9.21 0.98
C GLN A 11 -47.13 8.60 -0.34
N ASP A 12 -48.03 7.93 -1.04
CA ASP A 12 -47.85 7.31 -2.36
C ASP A 12 -46.82 8.01 -3.21
N VAL A 13 -45.79 7.25 -3.58
CA VAL A 13 -44.73 7.73 -4.46
C VAL A 13 -45.39 8.09 -5.81
N THR A 14 -45.72 9.35 -5.98
CA THR A 14 -46.18 9.86 -7.26
C THR A 14 -45.04 9.71 -8.26
N TYR A 15 -45.26 8.88 -9.28
CA TYR A 15 -44.34 8.73 -10.36
C TYR A 15 -44.12 10.07 -11.06
N ASP A 16 -42.95 10.64 -10.95
CA ASP A 16 -42.52 11.84 -11.68
C ASP A 16 -41.64 11.42 -12.86
N PRO A 17 -42.12 11.48 -14.11
CA PRO A 17 -41.37 11.09 -15.27
C PRO A 17 -40.08 11.93 -15.47
N LEU A 18 -40.08 13.20 -15.05
CA LEU A 18 -38.91 14.09 -15.19
C LEU A 18 -37.85 13.74 -14.16
N ALA A 19 -38.23 13.49 -12.92
CA ALA A 19 -37.33 13.02 -11.88
C ALA A 19 -36.72 11.65 -12.26
N ASP A 20 -37.51 10.78 -12.87
CA ASP A 20 -37.11 9.45 -13.28
C ASP A 20 -36.14 9.50 -14.49
N ALA A 21 -36.37 10.39 -15.44
CA ALA A 21 -35.49 10.61 -16.60
C ALA A 21 -34.09 11.12 -16.20
N GLY A 22 -33.95 11.78 -15.06
CA GLY A 22 -32.67 12.25 -14.51
C GLY A 22 -31.84 11.20 -13.79
N LYS A 23 -32.41 10.05 -13.41
CA LYS A 23 -31.72 9.03 -12.60
C LYS A 23 -30.46 8.45 -13.24
N PRO A 24 -30.38 8.20 -14.55
CA PRO A 24 -29.12 7.75 -15.17
C PRO A 24 -27.94 8.70 -14.97
N ALA A 25 -28.17 10.03 -15.05
CA ALA A 25 -27.13 11.02 -14.77
C ALA A 25 -26.67 10.96 -13.30
N ARG A 26 -27.62 10.82 -12.37
CA ARG A 26 -27.33 10.71 -10.93
C ARG A 26 -26.55 9.42 -10.59
N VAL A 27 -26.81 8.32 -11.31
CA VAL A 27 -26.00 7.10 -11.18
C VAL A 27 -24.57 7.31 -11.69
N ALA A 28 -24.40 8.05 -12.79
CA ALA A 28 -23.06 8.43 -13.27
C ALA A 28 -22.31 9.32 -12.26
N GLU A 29 -22.99 10.27 -11.62
CA GLU A 29 -22.43 11.09 -10.53
C GLU A 29 -22.01 10.23 -9.34
N LEU A 30 -22.82 9.26 -8.93
CA LEU A 30 -22.52 8.33 -7.84
C LEU A 30 -21.29 7.48 -8.17
N ILE A 31 -21.18 6.96 -9.40
CA ILE A 31 -19.99 6.23 -9.87
C ILE A 31 -18.75 7.13 -9.76
N HIS A 32 -18.85 8.37 -10.23
CA HIS A 32 -17.77 9.34 -10.14
C HIS A 32 -17.39 9.67 -8.68
N ALA A 33 -18.36 9.81 -7.80
CA ALA A 33 -18.11 10.04 -6.38
C ALA A 33 -17.34 8.88 -5.72
N PHE A 34 -17.68 7.63 -6.03
CA PHE A 34 -16.91 6.47 -5.55
C PHE A 34 -15.48 6.46 -6.07
N ARG A 35 -15.24 6.79 -7.34
CA ARG A 35 -13.90 6.90 -7.91
C ARG A 35 -13.05 7.96 -7.21
N GLN A 36 -13.68 9.08 -6.78
CA GLN A 36 -12.99 10.18 -6.11
C GLN A 36 -12.86 10.00 -4.59
N ARG A 37 -13.86 9.43 -3.92
CA ARG A 37 -14.02 9.44 -2.46
C ARG A 37 -14.27 8.08 -1.84
N GLY A 38 -14.31 7.01 -2.64
CA GLY A 38 -14.56 5.64 -2.16
C GLY A 38 -13.60 5.23 -1.03
N HIS A 39 -12.34 5.66 -1.14
CA HIS A 39 -11.31 5.43 -0.12
C HIS A 39 -11.69 5.95 1.28
N LEU A 40 -12.52 7.01 1.38
CA LEU A 40 -12.96 7.56 2.66
C LEU A 40 -13.91 6.63 3.42
N ALA A 41 -14.55 5.70 2.73
CA ALA A 41 -15.41 4.68 3.32
C ALA A 41 -14.72 3.32 3.46
N ALA A 42 -13.48 3.18 2.99
CA ALA A 42 -12.73 1.93 3.10
C ALA A 42 -12.33 1.63 4.54
N ASP A 43 -12.43 0.37 4.94
CA ASP A 43 -12.03 -0.13 6.25
C ASP A 43 -10.54 -0.45 6.26
N THR A 44 -9.73 0.60 6.36
CA THR A 44 -8.26 0.54 6.32
C THR A 44 -7.59 0.68 7.69
N ASP A 45 -8.39 0.85 8.77
CA ASP A 45 -7.87 1.03 10.12
C ASP A 45 -8.45 -0.05 11.06
N PRO A 46 -7.67 -1.11 11.36
CA PRO A 46 -8.14 -2.21 12.21
C PRO A 46 -8.41 -1.78 13.67
N LEU A 47 -7.86 -0.65 14.11
CA LEU A 47 -8.03 -0.14 15.48
C LEU A 47 -9.26 0.76 15.62
N ALA A 48 -9.83 1.26 14.52
CA ALA A 48 -10.94 2.19 14.54
C ALA A 48 -12.26 1.50 14.18
N TYR A 49 -13.03 1.08 15.19
CA TYR A 49 -14.42 0.63 15.03
C TYR A 49 -15.35 1.78 14.65
N ARG A 50 -15.08 2.42 13.52
CA ARG A 50 -15.91 3.50 12.98
C ARG A 50 -16.65 3.01 11.75
N LEU A 51 -17.97 3.11 11.76
CA LEU A 51 -18.74 3.00 10.53
C LEU A 51 -18.39 4.21 9.66
N ARG A 52 -17.53 3.99 8.67
CA ARG A 52 -17.08 5.05 7.76
C ARG A 52 -18.17 5.31 6.73
N ARG A 53 -18.89 6.39 6.92
CA ARG A 53 -19.93 6.85 6.00
C ARG A 53 -19.56 8.20 5.43
N HIS A 54 -19.75 8.35 4.14
CA HIS A 54 -19.61 9.63 3.46
C HIS A 54 -20.90 9.93 2.71
N PRO A 55 -21.49 11.14 2.82
CA PRO A 55 -22.75 11.47 2.17
C PRO A 55 -22.74 11.22 0.65
N ASP A 56 -21.64 11.57 -0.02
CA ASP A 56 -21.49 11.39 -1.47
C ASP A 56 -21.39 9.91 -1.91
N LEU A 57 -21.25 8.98 -0.99
CA LEU A 57 -21.21 7.54 -1.29
C LEU A 57 -22.54 6.85 -0.96
N ASN A 58 -23.53 7.62 -0.52
CA ASN A 58 -24.88 7.13 -0.26
C ASN A 58 -25.78 7.39 -1.48
N PHE A 59 -26.30 6.36 -2.09
CA PHE A 59 -27.18 6.49 -3.25
C PHE A 59 -28.42 7.36 -2.97
N SER A 60 -28.92 7.42 -1.72
CA SER A 60 -30.04 8.27 -1.35
C SER A 60 -29.74 9.77 -1.49
N SER A 61 -28.47 10.17 -1.35
CA SER A 61 -28.05 11.56 -1.57
C SER A 61 -28.22 12.02 -3.03
N TYR A 62 -28.36 11.07 -3.94
CA TYR A 62 -28.60 11.29 -5.37
C TYR A 62 -30.09 11.13 -5.74
N GLY A 63 -30.99 11.10 -4.76
CA GLY A 63 -32.42 10.88 -5.00
C GLY A 63 -32.75 9.52 -5.59
N LEU A 64 -31.84 8.54 -5.39
CA LEU A 64 -32.09 7.12 -5.67
C LEU A 64 -32.65 6.47 -4.41
N SER A 65 -33.50 5.47 -4.59
CA SER A 65 -34.21 4.80 -3.50
C SER A 65 -33.96 3.29 -3.53
N LEU A 66 -34.45 2.58 -2.52
CA LEU A 66 -34.41 1.11 -2.50
C LEU A 66 -35.14 0.47 -3.70
N TRP A 67 -36.16 1.17 -4.23
CA TRP A 67 -36.89 0.72 -5.42
C TRP A 67 -36.09 0.80 -6.71
N ASP A 68 -34.98 1.54 -6.72
CA ASP A 68 -34.10 1.65 -7.88
C ASP A 68 -33.02 0.57 -7.90
N LEU A 69 -32.83 -0.20 -6.81
CA LEU A 69 -31.74 -1.18 -6.68
C LEU A 69 -31.74 -2.24 -7.79
N ASP A 70 -32.91 -2.69 -8.23
CA ASP A 70 -33.05 -3.72 -9.26
C ASP A 70 -33.30 -3.12 -10.66
N ARG A 71 -33.31 -1.79 -10.78
CA ARG A 71 -33.40 -1.10 -12.07
C ARG A 71 -32.04 -1.08 -12.76
N VAL A 72 -32.08 -1.20 -14.07
CA VAL A 72 -30.90 -1.23 -14.93
C VAL A 72 -30.54 0.18 -15.42
N PHE A 73 -29.30 0.58 -15.19
CA PHE A 73 -28.74 1.86 -15.59
C PHE A 73 -27.51 1.71 -16.51
N PRO A 74 -27.20 2.73 -17.34
CA PRO A 74 -25.91 2.81 -18.01
C PRO A 74 -24.79 2.92 -16.97
N THR A 75 -23.70 2.23 -17.19
CA THR A 75 -22.55 2.20 -16.23
C THR A 75 -21.43 3.12 -16.64
N GLY A 76 -21.39 3.58 -17.89
CA GLY A 76 -20.22 4.29 -18.44
C GLY A 76 -18.97 3.43 -18.52
N GLY A 77 -19.13 2.10 -18.68
CA GLY A 77 -18.03 1.15 -18.80
C GLY A 77 -17.52 0.57 -17.47
N LEU A 78 -18.18 0.84 -16.34
CA LEU A 78 -17.81 0.29 -15.04
C LEU A 78 -17.75 -1.26 -15.10
N GLY A 79 -16.60 -1.83 -14.74
CA GLY A 79 -16.40 -3.27 -14.77
C GLY A 79 -16.54 -3.91 -16.14
N GLY A 80 -16.30 -3.15 -17.22
CA GLY A 80 -16.43 -3.61 -18.60
C GLY A 80 -17.87 -3.84 -19.06
N LYS A 81 -18.87 -3.38 -18.30
CA LYS A 81 -20.29 -3.53 -18.62
C LYS A 81 -20.87 -2.23 -19.15
N ASP A 82 -21.73 -2.29 -20.17
CA ASP A 82 -22.46 -1.13 -20.66
C ASP A 82 -23.64 -0.75 -19.74
N ARG A 83 -24.26 -1.76 -19.17
CA ARG A 83 -25.45 -1.63 -18.29
C ARG A 83 -25.40 -2.64 -17.14
N ALA A 84 -25.88 -2.21 -15.98
CA ALA A 84 -26.02 -3.07 -14.80
C ALA A 84 -27.15 -2.56 -13.90
N THR A 85 -27.64 -3.39 -12.99
CA THR A 85 -28.56 -2.92 -11.94
C THR A 85 -27.82 -2.01 -10.97
N LEU A 86 -28.54 -1.09 -10.31
CA LEU A 86 -27.92 -0.23 -9.28
C LEU A 86 -27.27 -1.07 -8.17
N ARG A 87 -27.84 -2.22 -7.83
CA ARG A 87 -27.29 -3.18 -6.86
C ARG A 87 -25.91 -3.69 -7.31
N GLU A 88 -25.78 -4.13 -8.56
CA GLU A 88 -24.50 -4.58 -9.12
C GLU A 88 -23.49 -3.43 -9.20
N ILE A 89 -23.93 -2.24 -9.61
CA ILE A 89 -23.07 -1.04 -9.65
C ILE A 89 -22.50 -0.75 -8.26
N LEU A 90 -23.36 -0.69 -7.23
CA LEU A 90 -22.93 -0.45 -5.86
C LEU A 90 -22.00 -1.54 -5.33
N GLN A 91 -22.23 -2.81 -5.71
CA GLN A 91 -21.36 -3.91 -5.35
C GLN A 91 -19.97 -3.73 -5.96
N MET A 92 -19.88 -3.50 -7.28
CA MET A 92 -18.62 -3.28 -7.98
C MET A 92 -17.84 -2.09 -7.42
N LEU A 93 -18.54 -0.98 -7.14
CA LEU A 93 -17.93 0.22 -6.58
C LEU A 93 -17.38 0.00 -5.17
N ARG A 94 -18.13 -0.70 -4.33
CA ARG A 94 -17.67 -1.03 -2.97
C ARG A 94 -16.50 -2.00 -3.00
N ASP A 95 -16.55 -3.00 -3.87
CA ASP A 95 -15.48 -3.99 -3.99
C ASP A 95 -14.17 -3.35 -4.47
N ALA A 96 -14.25 -2.39 -5.39
CA ALA A 96 -13.09 -1.70 -5.93
C ALA A 96 -12.51 -0.62 -4.98
N TYR A 97 -13.38 0.11 -4.25
CA TYR A 97 -12.96 1.37 -3.63
C TYR A 97 -13.19 1.50 -2.12
N SER A 98 -13.98 0.62 -1.49
CA SER A 98 -14.49 0.89 -0.13
C SER A 98 -14.55 -0.33 0.80
N ARG A 99 -13.83 -1.42 0.50
CA ARG A 99 -13.67 -2.55 1.44
C ARG A 99 -12.40 -2.38 2.26
N TYR A 100 -11.48 -3.34 2.26
CA TYR A 100 -10.19 -3.28 2.94
C TYR A 100 -9.13 -2.51 2.16
N VAL A 101 -9.48 -2.05 0.96
CA VAL A 101 -8.60 -1.24 0.10
C VAL A 101 -9.34 0.02 -0.31
N GLY A 102 -8.70 1.16 -0.09
CA GLY A 102 -9.08 2.45 -0.64
C GLY A 102 -8.07 2.86 -1.69
N VAL A 103 -8.55 3.44 -2.81
CA VAL A 103 -7.66 3.82 -3.92
C VAL A 103 -7.88 5.28 -4.28
N GLU A 104 -6.78 6.00 -4.48
CA GLU A 104 -6.77 7.38 -4.93
C GLU A 104 -5.95 7.49 -6.22
N TYR A 105 -6.61 7.84 -7.32
CA TYR A 105 -5.97 8.02 -8.65
C TYR A 105 -6.65 9.11 -9.47
N MET A 106 -7.79 9.65 -9.04
CA MET A 106 -8.54 10.64 -9.81
C MET A 106 -7.85 12.00 -9.89
N HIS A 107 -6.81 12.25 -9.09
CA HIS A 107 -5.94 13.43 -9.18
C HIS A 107 -4.92 13.31 -10.32
N ILE A 108 -4.71 12.15 -10.92
CA ILE A 108 -3.88 11.94 -12.11
C ILE A 108 -4.53 12.66 -13.29
N GLN A 109 -3.80 13.55 -13.96
CA GLN A 109 -4.35 14.35 -15.06
C GLN A 109 -4.47 13.57 -16.37
N ASP A 110 -3.58 12.58 -16.60
CA ASP A 110 -3.64 11.76 -17.80
C ASP A 110 -4.88 10.83 -17.80
N PRO A 111 -5.80 10.99 -18.75
CA PRO A 111 -6.99 10.17 -18.83
C PRO A 111 -6.71 8.71 -19.23
N ALA A 112 -5.60 8.44 -19.92
CA ALA A 112 -5.22 7.07 -20.29
C ALA A 112 -4.76 6.29 -19.05
N GLN A 113 -3.96 6.91 -18.17
CA GLN A 113 -3.57 6.31 -16.91
C GLN A 113 -4.78 6.07 -15.99
N ARG A 114 -5.73 7.02 -15.90
CA ARG A 114 -6.95 6.80 -15.10
C ARG A 114 -7.76 5.62 -15.61
N ARG A 115 -7.94 5.48 -16.93
CA ARG A 115 -8.65 4.34 -17.53
C ARG A 115 -7.93 3.03 -17.26
N TRP A 116 -6.60 3.02 -17.37
CA TRP A 116 -5.78 1.86 -17.09
C TRP A 116 -6.03 1.30 -15.67
N TRP A 117 -6.13 2.20 -14.67
CA TRP A 117 -6.48 1.82 -13.30
C TRP A 117 -7.91 1.31 -13.18
N GLN A 118 -8.88 2.00 -13.78
CA GLN A 118 -10.30 1.60 -13.76
C GLN A 118 -10.49 0.18 -14.30
N GLU A 119 -9.90 -0.11 -15.45
CA GLU A 119 -9.99 -1.43 -16.11
C GLU A 119 -9.40 -2.56 -15.27
N ARG A 120 -8.41 -2.28 -14.42
CA ARG A 120 -7.75 -3.28 -13.56
C ARG A 120 -8.40 -3.46 -12.19
N MET A 121 -9.17 -2.49 -11.73
CA MET A 121 -9.77 -2.53 -10.40
C MET A 121 -11.28 -2.79 -10.44
N GLU A 122 -11.98 -2.22 -11.42
CA GLU A 122 -13.43 -2.27 -11.49
C GLU A 122 -13.93 -3.60 -12.07
N GLY A 123 -14.83 -4.26 -11.34
CA GLY A 123 -15.37 -5.55 -11.77
C GLY A 123 -14.40 -6.73 -11.70
N VAL A 124 -13.17 -6.50 -11.28
CA VAL A 124 -12.18 -7.56 -11.06
C VAL A 124 -12.31 -8.06 -9.63
N THR A 125 -12.53 -9.36 -9.48
CA THR A 125 -12.44 -10.05 -8.19
C THR A 125 -11.29 -11.04 -8.29
N PRO A 126 -10.04 -10.61 -7.97
CA PRO A 126 -8.92 -11.54 -7.96
C PRO A 126 -9.20 -12.64 -6.93
N SER A 127 -9.12 -13.88 -7.34
CA SER A 127 -9.18 -15.02 -6.43
C SER A 127 -7.77 -15.34 -5.96
N ILE A 128 -7.55 -15.32 -4.67
CA ILE A 128 -6.33 -15.85 -4.06
C ILE A 128 -6.55 -17.36 -3.91
N ASP A 129 -5.72 -18.14 -4.55
CA ASP A 129 -5.81 -19.59 -4.49
C ASP A 129 -5.28 -20.18 -3.17
N THR A 130 -5.39 -21.48 -3.01
CA THR A 130 -4.95 -22.16 -1.77
C THR A 130 -3.44 -22.13 -1.60
N ALA A 131 -2.66 -22.17 -2.67
CA ALA A 131 -1.20 -22.13 -2.60
C ALA A 131 -0.73 -20.76 -2.12
N GLU A 132 -1.29 -19.71 -2.70
CA GLU A 132 -1.01 -18.33 -2.30
C GLU A 132 -1.44 -18.03 -0.86
N ARG A 133 -2.62 -18.50 -0.43
CA ARG A 133 -3.03 -18.40 0.99
C ARG A 133 -2.07 -19.08 1.95
N ARG A 134 -1.55 -20.25 1.59
CA ARG A 134 -0.54 -20.94 2.39
C ARG A 134 0.77 -20.17 2.44
N ARG A 135 1.20 -19.56 1.33
CA ARG A 135 2.39 -18.70 1.28
C ARG A 135 2.21 -17.48 2.19
N ILE A 136 1.09 -16.77 2.08
CA ILE A 136 0.74 -15.65 2.96
C ILE A 136 0.82 -16.06 4.42
N LEU A 137 0.15 -17.15 4.80
CA LEU A 137 0.17 -17.66 6.18
C LEU A 137 1.60 -17.99 6.63
N THR A 138 2.38 -18.64 5.79
CA THR A 138 3.78 -18.99 6.10
C THR A 138 4.61 -17.74 6.37
N LYS A 139 4.47 -16.70 5.56
CA LYS A 139 5.20 -15.44 5.72
C LYS A 139 4.80 -14.69 6.99
N LEU A 140 3.50 -14.67 7.32
CA LEU A 140 3.01 -14.12 8.58
C LEU A 140 3.59 -14.86 9.78
N MET A 141 3.54 -16.21 9.77
CA MET A 141 4.09 -17.04 10.86
C MET A 141 5.60 -16.85 11.01
N GLN A 142 6.36 -16.75 9.92
CA GLN A 142 7.79 -16.47 9.97
C GLN A 142 8.08 -15.10 10.60
N ALA A 143 7.33 -14.07 10.19
CA ALA A 143 7.46 -12.73 10.72
C ALA A 143 7.16 -12.67 12.22
N GLU A 144 6.02 -13.22 12.65
CA GLU A 144 5.60 -13.25 14.04
C GLU A 144 6.55 -14.08 14.91
N ALA A 145 6.90 -15.31 14.48
CA ALA A 145 7.79 -16.17 15.24
C ALA A 145 9.15 -15.52 15.49
N PHE A 146 9.69 -14.78 14.51
CA PHE A 146 10.93 -14.05 14.65
C PHE A 146 10.82 -12.93 15.70
N GLU A 147 9.76 -12.12 15.66
CA GLU A 147 9.53 -11.04 16.62
C GLU A 147 9.37 -11.60 18.05
N VAL A 148 8.55 -12.65 18.21
CA VAL A 148 8.33 -13.32 19.51
C VAL A 148 9.63 -13.89 20.06
N PHE A 149 10.44 -14.54 19.21
CA PHE A 149 11.74 -15.08 19.62
C PHE A 149 12.67 -13.96 20.12
N LEU A 150 12.82 -12.88 19.36
CA LEU A 150 13.67 -11.74 19.76
C LEU A 150 13.19 -11.11 21.06
N GLN A 151 11.87 -10.99 21.25
CA GLN A 151 11.29 -10.44 22.48
C GLN A 151 11.61 -11.30 23.68
N THR A 152 11.52 -12.61 23.51
CA THR A 152 11.70 -13.57 24.62
C THR A 152 13.17 -13.73 24.99
N LYS A 153 14.06 -13.81 23.99
CA LYS A 153 15.48 -14.08 24.21
C LYS A 153 16.29 -12.82 24.55
N TYR A 154 16.00 -11.69 23.88
CA TYR A 154 16.80 -10.47 23.98
C TYR A 154 16.03 -9.34 24.67
N VAL A 155 15.55 -9.63 25.88
CA VAL A 155 14.78 -8.68 26.71
C VAL A 155 15.54 -7.38 26.93
N GLY A 156 14.89 -6.24 26.71
CA GLY A 156 15.46 -4.91 26.92
C GLY A 156 16.40 -4.40 25.83
N GLN A 157 16.73 -5.20 24.84
CA GLN A 157 17.49 -4.72 23.68
C GLN A 157 16.57 -4.02 22.66
N LYS A 158 17.05 -2.90 22.09
CA LYS A 158 16.34 -2.20 21.02
C LYS A 158 16.26 -3.08 19.75
N ARG A 159 15.08 -3.23 19.20
CA ARG A 159 14.85 -4.03 17.99
C ARG A 159 13.91 -3.38 16.97
N PHE A 160 13.14 -2.35 17.35
CA PHE A 160 12.12 -1.72 16.51
C PHE A 160 11.19 -2.75 15.85
N SER A 161 10.45 -3.46 16.69
CA SER A 161 9.58 -4.58 16.32
C SER A 161 8.59 -4.24 15.21
N LEU A 162 8.29 -5.26 14.39
CA LEU A 162 7.23 -5.22 13.38
C LEU A 162 5.87 -5.67 13.91
N GLU A 163 5.76 -6.02 15.18
CA GLU A 163 4.51 -6.52 15.80
C GLU A 163 3.31 -5.64 15.44
N GLY A 164 2.25 -6.27 14.90
CA GLY A 164 1.07 -5.61 14.36
C GLY A 164 1.20 -5.13 12.91
N GLY A 165 2.36 -5.31 12.27
CA GLY A 165 2.62 -4.93 10.89
C GLY A 165 3.21 -6.07 10.05
N GLU A 166 3.03 -7.33 10.46
CA GLU A 166 3.62 -8.52 9.83
C GLU A 166 3.23 -8.67 8.35
N SER A 167 2.10 -8.10 7.96
CA SER A 167 1.67 -8.04 6.56
C SER A 167 2.63 -7.27 5.65
N LEU A 168 3.56 -6.47 6.19
CA LEU A 168 4.66 -5.88 5.42
C LEU A 168 5.52 -6.97 4.77
N ILE A 169 5.76 -8.08 5.46
CA ILE A 169 6.56 -9.19 4.90
C ILE A 169 5.80 -9.88 3.77
N VAL A 170 4.48 -10.01 3.89
CA VAL A 170 3.61 -10.52 2.82
C VAL A 170 3.65 -9.59 1.59
N LEU A 171 3.54 -8.28 1.81
CA LEU A 171 3.60 -7.27 0.75
C LEU A 171 4.92 -7.35 -0.01
N LEU A 172 6.03 -7.31 0.71
CA LEU A 172 7.36 -7.33 0.09
C LEU A 172 7.64 -8.66 -0.61
N ASP A 173 7.22 -9.78 -0.03
CA ASP A 173 7.34 -11.11 -0.64
C ASP A 173 6.60 -11.17 -1.98
N ARG A 174 5.35 -10.72 -2.02
CA ARG A 174 4.54 -10.72 -3.24
C ARG A 174 5.09 -9.76 -4.29
N LEU A 175 5.40 -8.55 -3.89
CA LEU A 175 5.92 -7.51 -4.78
C LEU A 175 7.23 -7.92 -5.46
N ILE A 176 8.15 -8.52 -4.70
CA ILE A 176 9.44 -8.97 -5.23
C ILE A 176 9.28 -10.22 -6.08
N ASP A 177 8.36 -11.11 -5.73
CA ASP A 177 8.00 -12.29 -6.51
C ASP A 177 7.48 -11.91 -7.90
N ASP A 178 6.50 -11.01 -7.96
CA ASP A 178 5.94 -10.51 -9.23
C ASP A 178 7.00 -9.75 -10.05
N ALA A 179 7.79 -8.90 -9.41
CA ALA A 179 8.88 -8.19 -10.07
C ALA A 179 9.92 -9.14 -10.69
N ALA A 180 10.25 -10.24 -9.98
CA ALA A 180 11.17 -11.25 -10.51
C ALA A 180 10.60 -11.99 -11.72
N HIS A 181 9.31 -12.30 -11.72
CA HIS A 181 8.63 -12.89 -12.88
C HIS A 181 8.57 -11.92 -14.08
N ASP A 182 8.49 -10.62 -13.82
CA ASP A 182 8.54 -9.56 -14.84
C ASP A 182 9.96 -9.25 -15.31
N GLY A 183 10.98 -9.96 -14.81
CA GLY A 183 12.36 -9.85 -15.26
C GLY A 183 13.20 -8.80 -14.54
N ILE A 184 12.75 -8.30 -13.39
CA ILE A 184 13.57 -7.44 -12.52
C ILE A 184 14.73 -8.26 -11.93
N GLU A 185 15.96 -7.82 -12.17
CA GLU A 185 17.18 -8.51 -11.72
C GLU A 185 17.53 -8.20 -10.27
N GLU A 186 17.14 -7.04 -9.78
CA GLU A 186 17.41 -6.63 -8.39
C GLU A 186 16.28 -5.76 -7.83
N ALA A 187 15.79 -6.10 -6.62
CA ALA A 187 15.02 -5.21 -5.76
C ALA A 187 15.95 -4.52 -4.76
N ALA A 188 16.06 -3.20 -4.85
CA ALA A 188 16.86 -2.39 -3.96
C ALA A 188 15.97 -1.72 -2.91
N ILE A 189 16.21 -1.98 -1.63
CA ILE A 189 15.35 -1.55 -0.53
C ILE A 189 16.06 -0.49 0.31
N GLY A 190 15.39 0.63 0.56
CA GLY A 190 15.70 1.61 1.60
C GLY A 190 14.59 1.61 2.63
N MET A 191 14.90 1.61 3.93
CA MET A 191 13.85 1.57 4.93
C MET A 191 14.25 2.14 6.28
N ALA A 192 13.24 2.61 7.02
CA ALA A 192 13.35 2.97 8.42
C ALA A 192 13.63 1.73 9.32
N HIS A 193 13.75 1.96 10.62
CA HIS A 193 14.15 0.91 11.56
C HIS A 193 13.06 -0.12 11.85
N ARG A 194 11.78 0.30 11.83
CA ARG A 194 10.67 -0.59 12.18
C ARG A 194 10.53 -1.73 11.20
N GLY A 195 10.61 -2.95 11.72
CA GLY A 195 10.55 -4.18 10.93
C GLY A 195 11.82 -4.50 10.15
N ARG A 196 12.88 -3.70 10.25
CA ARG A 196 14.11 -3.87 9.45
C ARG A 196 14.78 -5.22 9.70
N LEU A 197 14.86 -5.69 10.94
CA LEU A 197 15.44 -7.00 11.24
C LEU A 197 14.65 -8.14 10.60
N ASN A 198 13.33 -8.01 10.58
CA ASN A 198 12.43 -8.96 9.93
C ASN A 198 12.62 -8.97 8.40
N VAL A 199 12.74 -7.79 7.78
CA VAL A 199 13.04 -7.67 6.34
C VAL A 199 14.42 -8.24 6.00
N LEU A 200 15.44 -7.99 6.84
CA LEU A 200 16.79 -8.56 6.66
C LEU A 200 16.76 -10.08 6.55
N THR A 201 15.98 -10.75 7.41
CA THR A 201 15.92 -12.22 7.45
C THR A 201 14.93 -12.81 6.45
N ASN A 202 13.68 -12.36 6.46
CA ASN A 202 12.60 -13.00 5.72
C ASN A 202 12.48 -12.55 4.25
N ILE A 203 13.16 -11.45 3.89
CA ILE A 203 13.15 -10.90 2.52
C ILE A 203 14.56 -10.84 1.92
N ALA A 204 15.53 -10.26 2.63
CA ALA A 204 16.87 -10.00 2.06
C ALA A 204 17.87 -11.15 2.28
N GLY A 205 17.42 -12.29 2.82
CA GLY A 205 18.22 -13.52 2.89
C GLY A 205 19.31 -13.56 3.95
N LYS A 206 19.34 -12.62 4.90
CA LYS A 206 20.26 -12.68 6.04
C LYS A 206 19.85 -13.82 6.97
N SER A 207 20.78 -14.70 7.35
CA SER A 207 20.43 -15.82 8.23
C SER A 207 20.04 -15.35 9.63
N TYR A 208 19.14 -16.07 10.26
CA TYR A 208 18.77 -15.82 11.66
C TYR A 208 19.99 -15.91 12.59
N GLY A 209 20.90 -16.85 12.33
CA GLY A 209 22.16 -16.99 13.10
C GLY A 209 23.00 -15.71 13.06
N GLN A 210 23.17 -15.10 11.89
CA GLN A 210 23.91 -13.83 11.77
C GLN A 210 23.25 -12.71 12.59
N VAL A 211 21.91 -12.63 12.59
CA VAL A 211 21.22 -11.63 13.41
C VAL A 211 21.40 -11.92 14.90
N PHE A 212 21.33 -13.18 15.32
CA PHE A 212 21.52 -13.54 16.73
C PHE A 212 22.95 -13.29 17.20
N ASP A 213 23.96 -13.59 16.39
CA ASP A 213 25.36 -13.26 16.68
C ASP A 213 25.57 -11.74 16.90
N GLU A 214 24.89 -10.92 16.10
CA GLU A 214 24.88 -9.46 16.30
C GLU A 214 24.22 -9.04 17.62
N PHE A 215 23.16 -9.75 18.07
CA PHE A 215 22.53 -9.52 19.37
C PHE A 215 23.43 -9.97 20.53
N ASP A 216 24.18 -11.05 20.36
CA ASP A 216 25.11 -11.57 21.35
C ASP A 216 26.45 -10.77 21.39
N GLY A 217 26.62 -9.79 20.51
CA GLY A 217 27.81 -8.95 20.45
C GLY A 217 28.98 -9.59 19.70
N ASN A 218 28.76 -10.74 19.06
CA ASN A 218 29.75 -11.44 18.25
C ASN A 218 29.84 -10.82 16.86
N TYR A 219 30.36 -9.60 16.79
CA TYR A 219 30.64 -8.98 15.48
C TYR A 219 31.81 -9.73 14.84
N LEU A 220 31.60 -10.28 13.66
CA LEU A 220 32.72 -10.74 12.83
C LEU A 220 33.67 -9.57 12.62
N THR A 221 34.79 -9.56 13.32
CA THR A 221 35.80 -8.52 13.33
C THR A 221 36.59 -8.55 12.01
N ASN A 222 35.97 -8.15 10.93
CA ASN A 222 36.65 -7.74 9.73
C ASN A 222 36.99 -6.25 9.84
N GLY A 223 37.95 -5.95 10.69
CA GLY A 223 38.96 -4.90 10.53
C GLY A 223 38.57 -3.43 10.63
N GLN A 224 37.28 -3.07 10.69
CA GLN A 224 36.85 -1.70 10.95
C GLN A 224 35.52 -1.74 11.75
N GLY A 225 35.66 -1.93 13.05
CA GLY A 225 34.56 -1.82 13.97
C GLY A 225 34.06 -0.39 14.07
N SER A 226 33.14 0.00 13.21
CA SER A 226 32.26 1.10 13.55
C SER A 226 31.37 0.59 14.67
N GLY A 227 31.27 1.27 15.80
CA GLY A 227 30.31 0.96 16.87
C GLY A 227 28.86 1.20 16.46
N ASP A 228 28.51 0.92 15.20
CA ASP A 228 27.18 1.13 14.66
C ASP A 228 26.21 0.05 15.15
N VAL A 229 24.95 0.42 15.26
CA VAL A 229 23.92 -0.46 15.80
C VAL A 229 23.41 -1.42 14.76
N LYS A 230 23.13 -2.65 15.16
CA LYS A 230 22.72 -3.77 14.28
C LYS A 230 21.58 -3.46 13.30
N TYR A 231 20.66 -2.58 13.67
CA TYR A 231 19.54 -2.20 12.82
C TYR A 231 19.86 -1.08 11.80
N HIS A 232 21.10 -0.60 11.74
CA HIS A 232 21.59 0.29 10.68
C HIS A 232 22.25 -0.48 9.52
N LEU A 233 22.66 -1.71 9.77
CA LEU A 233 23.39 -2.51 8.79
C LEU A 233 22.52 -2.83 7.57
N GLY A 234 23.16 -2.82 6.40
CA GLY A 234 22.61 -3.31 5.15
C GLY A 234 22.96 -4.76 4.90
N THR A 235 22.41 -5.32 3.83
CA THR A 235 22.75 -6.66 3.35
C THR A 235 22.47 -6.78 1.86
N THR A 236 23.04 -7.82 1.24
CA THR A 236 22.66 -8.23 -0.10
C THR A 236 22.51 -9.75 -0.09
N GLY A 237 21.42 -10.23 -0.65
CA GLY A 237 21.11 -11.65 -0.73
C GLY A 237 20.33 -11.99 -1.99
N THR A 238 19.90 -13.23 -2.08
CA THR A 238 19.05 -13.73 -3.15
C THR A 238 17.68 -14.04 -2.57
N PHE A 239 16.64 -13.50 -3.18
CA PHE A 239 15.27 -13.86 -2.93
C PHE A 239 14.88 -15.02 -3.86
N THR A 240 14.17 -16.00 -3.33
CA THR A 240 13.59 -17.10 -4.12
C THR A 240 12.06 -17.01 -3.98
N GLY A 241 11.42 -16.80 -5.10
CA GLY A 241 9.98 -16.66 -5.21
C GLY A 241 9.26 -17.97 -5.50
N THR A 242 8.07 -17.85 -6.09
CA THR A 242 7.30 -18.97 -6.64
C THR A 242 8.01 -19.49 -7.90
N ASP A 243 7.73 -20.75 -8.25
CA ASP A 243 8.32 -21.41 -9.42
C ASP A 243 9.86 -21.35 -9.48
N ASP A 244 10.50 -21.25 -8.29
CA ASP A 244 11.95 -21.12 -8.12
C ASP A 244 12.56 -19.90 -8.83
N VAL A 245 11.76 -18.89 -9.17
CA VAL A 245 12.28 -17.64 -9.72
C VAL A 245 13.16 -16.95 -8.69
N THR A 246 14.26 -16.40 -9.12
CA THR A 246 15.23 -15.73 -8.24
C THR A 246 15.51 -14.31 -8.67
N THR A 247 15.64 -13.41 -7.70
CA THR A 247 16.11 -12.06 -7.93
C THR A 247 17.05 -11.64 -6.79
N LYS A 248 17.91 -10.72 -7.07
CA LYS A 248 18.80 -10.15 -6.06
C LYS A 248 18.02 -9.16 -5.20
N VAL A 249 18.23 -9.19 -3.90
CA VAL A 249 17.69 -8.18 -2.98
C VAL A 249 18.84 -7.50 -2.25
N SER A 250 18.89 -6.19 -2.30
CA SER A 250 19.81 -5.39 -1.50
C SER A 250 19.06 -4.44 -0.59
N LEU A 251 19.45 -4.43 0.69
CA LEU A 251 18.94 -3.50 1.69
C LEU A 251 20.06 -2.50 2.00
N ALA A 252 19.85 -1.23 1.69
CA ALA A 252 20.83 -0.18 1.94
C ALA A 252 21.05 0.03 3.45
N ALA A 253 22.29 0.24 3.87
CA ALA A 253 22.57 0.72 5.23
C ALA A 253 21.98 2.13 5.42
N ASN A 254 21.51 2.45 6.63
CA ASN A 254 20.98 3.77 6.92
C ASN A 254 21.39 4.25 8.32
N PRO A 255 21.45 5.57 8.55
CA PRO A 255 21.68 6.16 9.87
C PRO A 255 20.37 6.26 10.67
N SER A 256 20.44 6.78 11.89
CA SER A 256 19.25 7.10 12.70
C SER A 256 18.42 8.28 12.16
N HIS A 257 18.93 9.02 11.19
CA HIS A 257 18.21 10.12 10.54
C HIS A 257 17.17 9.56 9.60
N LEU A 258 15.90 9.57 10.00
CA LEU A 258 14.81 9.03 9.23
C LEU A 258 14.70 9.72 7.87
N GLU A 259 14.40 8.94 6.83
CA GLU A 259 14.18 9.32 5.42
C GLU A 259 15.44 9.79 4.65
N THR A 260 16.62 9.92 5.29
CA THR A 260 17.83 10.28 4.54
C THR A 260 18.31 9.17 3.61
N VAL A 261 17.91 7.93 3.85
CA VAL A 261 18.21 6.78 2.98
C VAL A 261 17.47 6.87 1.63
N ASP A 262 16.41 7.65 1.52
CA ASP A 262 15.61 7.76 0.30
C ASP A 262 16.47 8.25 -0.87
N GLY A 263 17.10 9.41 -0.72
CA GLY A 263 17.99 9.94 -1.75
C GLY A 263 19.24 9.08 -1.98
N VAL A 264 19.73 8.40 -0.94
CA VAL A 264 20.86 7.46 -1.06
C VAL A 264 20.46 6.25 -1.90
N LEU A 265 19.27 5.67 -1.64
CA LEU A 265 18.78 4.53 -2.42
C LEU A 265 18.60 4.91 -3.89
N GLU A 266 17.95 6.03 -4.17
CA GLU A 266 17.74 6.51 -5.54
C GLU A 266 19.08 6.70 -6.27
N GLY A 267 20.09 7.26 -5.60
CA GLY A 267 21.44 7.38 -6.14
C GLY A 267 22.12 6.03 -6.41
N ILE A 268 21.94 5.04 -5.52
CA ILE A 268 22.45 3.67 -5.70
C ILE A 268 21.79 3.02 -6.92
N VAL A 269 20.45 3.12 -7.03
CA VAL A 269 19.69 2.55 -8.14
C VAL A 269 20.09 3.21 -9.45
N ARG A 270 20.17 4.55 -9.49
CA ARG A 270 20.60 5.30 -10.67
C ARG A 270 22.01 4.83 -11.14
N ALA A 271 22.94 4.71 -10.24
CA ALA A 271 24.30 4.24 -10.57
C ALA A 271 24.31 2.79 -11.10
N LYS A 272 23.42 1.92 -10.60
CA LYS A 272 23.27 0.55 -11.12
C LYS A 272 22.71 0.55 -12.54
N LEU A 273 21.66 1.32 -12.80
CA LEU A 273 21.07 1.49 -14.13
C LEU A 273 22.07 2.04 -15.14
N ASP A 274 22.82 3.08 -14.77
CA ASP A 274 23.85 3.66 -15.64
C ASP A 274 24.96 2.63 -15.96
N ARG A 275 25.34 1.79 -15.01
CA ARG A 275 26.37 0.76 -15.20
C ARG A 275 25.91 -0.43 -16.02
N SER A 276 24.66 -0.80 -15.92
CA SER A 276 24.05 -1.89 -16.72
C SER A 276 23.66 -1.43 -18.14
N GLY A 277 23.62 -0.13 -18.38
CA GLY A 277 23.08 0.46 -19.60
C GLY A 277 21.55 0.41 -19.67
N SER A 278 20.88 -0.01 -18.59
CA SER A 278 19.42 -0.02 -18.49
C SER A 278 18.87 1.40 -18.35
N GLY A 279 17.62 1.59 -18.76
CA GLY A 279 16.94 2.89 -18.70
C GLY A 279 17.11 3.76 -19.94
N ALA A 280 18.14 3.56 -20.75
CA ALA A 280 18.33 4.30 -21.99
C ALA A 280 17.29 3.96 -23.07
N ASP A 281 16.80 2.72 -23.05
CA ASP A 281 15.77 2.19 -23.96
C ASP A 281 14.38 2.09 -23.30
N GLY A 282 14.25 2.57 -22.05
CA GLY A 282 13.02 2.45 -21.24
C GLY A 282 12.90 1.12 -20.50
N SER A 283 13.90 0.23 -20.56
CA SER A 283 13.96 -0.97 -19.72
C SER A 283 14.59 -0.63 -18.36
N TYR A 284 14.03 -1.17 -17.29
CA TYR A 284 14.56 -0.98 -15.94
C TYR A 284 14.68 -2.33 -15.26
N ASN A 285 15.90 -2.74 -14.92
CA ASN A 285 16.20 -4.03 -14.32
C ASN A 285 16.44 -3.98 -12.80
N VAL A 286 16.36 -2.79 -12.21
CA VAL A 286 16.45 -2.58 -10.75
C VAL A 286 15.20 -1.85 -10.27
N LEU A 287 14.50 -2.43 -9.30
CA LEU A 287 13.31 -1.86 -8.67
C LEU A 287 13.67 -1.22 -7.33
N PRO A 288 13.59 0.10 -7.17
CA PRO A 288 13.72 0.74 -5.87
C PRO A 288 12.42 0.60 -5.06
N ILE A 289 12.57 0.22 -3.78
CA ILE A 289 11.47 0.11 -2.81
C ILE A 289 11.87 0.89 -1.57
N LEU A 290 11.08 1.89 -1.19
CA LEU A 290 11.27 2.70 0.01
C LEU A 290 10.17 2.38 1.03
N VAL A 291 10.57 1.99 2.25
CA VAL A 291 9.63 1.66 3.33
C VAL A 291 9.74 2.70 4.44
N HIS A 292 8.66 3.40 4.68
CA HIS A 292 8.56 4.57 5.54
C HIS A 292 7.71 4.33 6.78
N GLY A 293 7.95 5.11 7.83
CA GLY A 293 6.96 5.35 8.89
C GLY A 293 6.05 6.53 8.50
N ASP A 294 4.79 6.50 8.90
CA ASP A 294 3.78 7.50 8.50
C ASP A 294 4.12 8.93 8.93
N ALA A 295 4.61 9.10 10.15
CA ALA A 295 4.96 10.42 10.66
C ALA A 295 6.21 11.00 9.98
N ALA A 296 7.20 10.16 9.69
CA ALA A 296 8.42 10.57 9.00
C ALA A 296 8.12 10.93 7.53
N PHE A 297 7.37 10.10 6.82
CA PHE A 297 6.94 10.38 5.46
C PHE A 297 6.19 11.72 5.34
N ALA A 298 5.24 11.97 6.23
CA ALA A 298 4.46 13.21 6.21
C ALA A 298 5.23 14.44 6.68
N GLY A 299 6.23 14.27 7.57
CA GLY A 299 6.86 15.37 8.30
C GLY A 299 8.29 15.71 7.90
N GLN A 300 9.02 14.81 7.24
CA GLN A 300 10.42 15.05 6.84
C GLN A 300 10.47 15.68 5.44
N GLY A 301 11.01 16.89 5.33
CA GLY A 301 11.09 17.64 4.06
C GLY A 301 11.85 16.89 2.96
N VAL A 302 12.84 16.08 3.31
CA VAL A 302 13.63 15.28 2.36
C VAL A 302 12.77 14.32 1.54
N VAL A 303 11.65 13.81 2.08
CA VAL A 303 10.71 12.95 1.35
C VAL A 303 10.15 13.69 0.13
N TYR A 304 9.66 14.92 0.35
CA TYR A 304 9.10 15.72 -0.75
C TYR A 304 10.18 16.12 -1.77
N GLU A 305 11.40 16.41 -1.32
CA GLU A 305 12.52 16.70 -2.20
C GLU A 305 12.85 15.50 -3.10
N VAL A 306 12.92 14.28 -2.54
CA VAL A 306 13.17 13.04 -3.30
C VAL A 306 12.02 12.76 -4.27
N LEU A 307 10.77 12.86 -3.82
CA LEU A 307 9.61 12.70 -4.68
C LEU A 307 9.63 13.70 -5.85
N ASN A 308 10.03 14.94 -5.60
CA ASN A 308 10.11 15.98 -6.65
C ASN A 308 11.23 15.71 -7.67
N MET A 309 12.24 14.92 -7.33
CA MET A 309 13.30 14.53 -8.27
C MET A 309 12.89 13.37 -9.20
N SER A 310 11.83 12.64 -8.89
CA SER A 310 11.45 11.36 -9.53
C SER A 310 11.29 11.44 -11.07
N GLN A 311 10.91 12.58 -11.60
CA GLN A 311 10.71 12.80 -13.04
C GLN A 311 11.83 13.61 -13.71
N LEU A 312 12.85 14.01 -12.94
CA LEU A 312 13.96 14.79 -13.50
C LEU A 312 14.95 13.87 -14.24
N PRO A 313 15.36 14.18 -15.48
CA PRO A 313 16.20 13.30 -16.30
C PRO A 313 17.49 12.86 -15.62
N GLY A 314 18.10 13.70 -14.78
CA GLY A 314 19.35 13.39 -14.06
C GLY A 314 19.18 12.46 -12.86
N TYR A 315 17.95 12.29 -12.36
CA TYR A 315 17.64 11.53 -11.14
C TYR A 315 16.68 10.36 -11.36
N HIS A 316 16.03 10.31 -12.51
CA HIS A 316 15.01 9.31 -12.83
C HIS A 316 15.56 7.87 -12.75
N THR A 317 14.82 7.01 -12.07
CA THR A 317 15.14 5.59 -11.82
C THR A 317 14.14 4.61 -12.41
N GLY A 318 13.19 5.07 -13.21
CA GLY A 318 12.13 4.25 -13.81
C GLY A 318 10.84 4.21 -12.98
N GLY A 319 10.93 4.53 -11.74
CA GLY A 319 9.83 4.53 -10.76
C GLY A 319 10.26 3.90 -9.45
N THR A 320 9.67 4.37 -8.36
CA THR A 320 9.96 3.90 -7.00
C THR A 320 8.66 3.51 -6.32
N ILE A 321 8.64 2.35 -5.68
CA ILE A 321 7.51 1.93 -4.86
C ILE A 321 7.72 2.41 -3.44
N HIS A 322 6.81 3.26 -2.96
CA HIS A 322 6.78 3.74 -1.60
C HIS A 322 5.79 2.95 -0.76
N VAL A 323 6.24 2.33 0.31
CA VAL A 323 5.43 1.57 1.26
C VAL A 323 5.41 2.30 2.59
N ILE A 324 4.24 2.76 3.03
CA ILE A 324 4.09 3.49 4.29
C ILE A 324 3.49 2.55 5.34
N VAL A 325 4.28 2.19 6.36
CA VAL A 325 3.81 1.43 7.52
C VAL A 325 3.19 2.43 8.49
N ASN A 326 1.86 2.54 8.44
CA ASN A 326 1.11 3.55 9.18
C ASN A 326 0.58 2.98 10.51
N ASN A 327 1.30 3.21 11.59
CA ASN A 327 0.85 2.90 12.95
C ASN A 327 0.16 4.08 13.65
N GLN A 328 -0.06 5.19 12.97
CA GLN A 328 -0.77 6.39 13.42
C GLN A 328 -0.11 7.11 14.62
N ILE A 329 1.16 6.87 14.86
CA ILE A 329 1.90 7.54 15.93
C ILE A 329 3.32 7.92 15.48
N GLY A 330 3.73 9.15 15.76
CA GLY A 330 5.08 9.64 15.55
C GLY A 330 5.78 9.81 16.88
N PHE A 331 6.65 8.86 17.27
CA PHE A 331 7.23 8.76 18.62
C PHE A 331 6.13 8.72 19.69
N THR A 332 5.78 9.85 20.33
CA THR A 332 4.71 9.95 21.33
C THR A 332 3.51 10.76 20.86
N THR A 333 3.51 11.21 19.60
CA THR A 333 2.47 12.09 19.05
C THR A 333 1.51 11.31 18.16
N GLY A 334 0.23 11.29 18.49
CA GLY A 334 -0.81 10.71 17.65
C GLY A 334 -1.04 11.53 16.37
N ASN A 335 -1.57 10.90 15.34
CA ASN A 335 -1.74 11.50 14.00
C ASN A 335 -2.56 12.80 13.99
N ALA A 336 -3.58 12.92 14.85
CA ALA A 336 -4.41 14.12 14.95
C ALA A 336 -3.64 15.40 15.37
N LEU A 337 -2.50 15.22 16.02
CA LEU A 337 -1.60 16.30 16.42
C LEU A 337 -0.32 16.34 15.57
N GLY A 338 -0.08 15.30 14.77
CA GLY A 338 1.15 15.10 14.00
C GLY A 338 1.07 15.57 12.54
N ARG A 339 -0.11 15.65 11.97
CA ARG A 339 -0.31 16.08 10.57
C ARG A 339 -1.68 16.72 10.35
N SER A 340 -1.76 17.61 9.37
CA SER A 340 -3.02 18.28 8.98
C SER A 340 -3.82 17.47 7.96
N THR A 341 -3.20 16.51 7.28
CA THR A 341 -3.80 15.72 6.21
C THR A 341 -4.46 14.44 6.74
N THR A 342 -5.42 13.92 5.99
CA THR A 342 -6.10 12.65 6.33
C THR A 342 -5.11 11.49 6.29
N TYR A 343 -4.29 11.44 5.23
CA TYR A 343 -3.32 10.37 5.04
C TYR A 343 -1.89 10.92 5.04
N PRO A 344 -0.91 10.15 5.49
CA PRO A 344 0.50 10.54 5.39
C PRO A 344 0.95 10.70 3.94
N SER A 345 0.34 9.98 3.01
CA SER A 345 0.61 9.97 1.57
C SER A 345 0.03 11.16 0.81
N ASP A 346 -0.74 12.05 1.44
CA ASP A 346 -1.42 13.16 0.74
C ASP A 346 -0.44 14.10 0.02
N LEU A 347 0.80 14.23 0.49
CA LEU A 347 1.83 15.02 -0.17
C LEU A 347 2.21 14.47 -1.57
N ALA A 348 2.04 13.17 -1.81
CA ALA A 348 2.36 12.54 -3.09
C ALA A 348 1.30 12.82 -4.18
N LYS A 349 0.12 13.31 -3.83
CA LYS A 349 -0.92 13.67 -4.81
C LYS A 349 -0.46 14.73 -5.82
N GLY A 350 0.42 15.63 -5.39
CA GLY A 350 0.99 16.64 -6.27
C GLY A 350 1.82 16.08 -7.43
N LEU A 351 2.30 14.83 -7.30
CA LEU A 351 3.10 14.15 -8.32
C LEU A 351 2.26 13.26 -9.24
N GLN A 352 0.96 13.25 -9.07
CA GLN A 352 0.01 12.50 -9.90
C GLN A 352 0.28 10.99 -9.91
N VAL A 353 0.71 10.44 -8.78
CA VAL A 353 0.94 9.00 -8.60
C VAL A 353 -0.27 8.33 -7.95
N PRO A 354 -0.58 7.06 -8.27
CA PRO A 354 -1.66 6.34 -7.62
C PRO A 354 -1.29 6.03 -6.17
N ILE A 355 -2.30 6.04 -5.29
CA ILE A 355 -2.13 5.77 -3.86
C ILE A 355 -3.13 4.71 -3.43
N PHE A 356 -2.63 3.67 -2.76
CA PHE A 356 -3.43 2.60 -2.19
C PHE A 356 -3.37 2.64 -0.67
N HIS A 357 -4.52 2.54 -0.03
CA HIS A 357 -4.66 2.40 1.41
C HIS A 357 -5.18 1.00 1.69
N VAL A 358 -4.47 0.21 2.44
CA VAL A 358 -4.86 -1.17 2.71
C VAL A 358 -4.90 -1.46 4.20
N ASN A 359 -5.88 -2.24 4.64
CA ASN A 359 -5.95 -2.72 6.01
C ASN A 359 -4.84 -3.76 6.26
N GLY A 360 -3.93 -3.48 7.19
CA GLY A 360 -2.83 -4.37 7.54
C GLY A 360 -3.28 -5.72 8.13
N ASP A 361 -4.48 -5.78 8.73
CA ASP A 361 -5.08 -7.02 9.25
C ASP A 361 -5.83 -7.84 8.18
N ALA A 362 -5.79 -7.38 6.91
CA ALA A 362 -6.34 -8.11 5.78
C ALA A 362 -5.21 -8.54 4.82
N PRO A 363 -4.40 -9.55 5.19
CA PRO A 363 -3.17 -9.89 4.46
C PRO A 363 -3.42 -10.33 3.01
N GLU A 364 -4.58 -10.94 2.72
CA GLU A 364 -4.99 -11.23 1.34
C GLU A 364 -5.21 -9.94 0.52
N SER A 365 -5.73 -8.88 1.15
CA SER A 365 -5.88 -7.58 0.50
C SER A 365 -4.54 -6.88 0.32
N VAL A 366 -3.61 -7.06 1.26
CA VAL A 366 -2.23 -6.57 1.17
C VAL A 366 -1.50 -7.23 -0.01
N ALA A 367 -1.59 -8.57 -0.14
CA ALA A 367 -1.01 -9.30 -1.26
C ALA A 367 -1.61 -8.89 -2.63
N ARG A 368 -2.90 -8.52 -2.65
CA ARG A 368 -3.56 -8.03 -3.87
C ARG A 368 -3.12 -6.64 -4.30
N VAL A 369 -2.75 -5.80 -3.35
CA VAL A 369 -2.25 -4.44 -3.64
C VAL A 369 -0.81 -4.48 -4.12
N ALA A 370 -0.01 -5.41 -3.62
CA ALA A 370 1.36 -5.62 -4.05
C ALA A 370 1.44 -6.04 -5.52
#